data_eb2717d9c4579a138a3eeb43844da321
#
_entry.id   eb2717d9c4579a138a3eeb43844da321
#
_cell.length_a   1.000
_cell.length_b   1.000
_cell.length_c   1.000
_cell.angle_alpha   90.00
_cell.angle_beta   90.00
_cell.angle_gamma   90.00
#
_symmetry.space_group_name_H-M   'P 1'
#
loop_
_entity.id
_entity.type
_entity.pdbx_description
1 polymer ?
#
loop_
_entity_poly.entity_id
_entity_poly.type
_entity_poly.pdbx_seq_one_letter_code
_entity_poly.pdbx_strand_id
1 'polypeptide(L)'
;MKRSLIYCSLLCAMMLSIVSVSAAPSDFSGTWMRDNAKSEGLGRGGDAEVTWIVKQDGKTLTVETKTVMGGEERPSQAVTYNLDGSETTAETGGRMPGKVTSKAKWMNDGKTLEINSVRNVNIQGNDVTITSKEHWELADSGKMLKVHRVTESPRGTQESTLVFNKK
;
A
#
# COMPACT_ATOMS: atom_id res chain seq x y z
N MET A 1 -27.44 32.20 -69.52
CA MET A 1 -26.17 31.50 -69.12
C MET A 1 -25.87 31.89 -67.67
N LYS A 2 -26.23 31.04 -66.68
CA LYS A 2 -26.01 31.26 -65.27
C LYS A 2 -24.98 30.23 -64.80
N ARG A 3 -23.80 30.69 -64.39
CA ARG A 3 -22.78 29.85 -63.83
C ARG A 3 -23.02 29.75 -62.32
N SER A 4 -23.40 28.54 -61.84
CA SER A 4 -23.45 28.20 -60.38
C SER A 4 -22.07 27.90 -59.87
N LEU A 5 -21.59 28.68 -58.91
CA LEU A 5 -20.40 28.38 -58.10
C LEU A 5 -20.84 27.47 -56.96
N ILE A 6 -20.32 26.23 -56.95
CA ILE A 6 -20.46 25.28 -55.83
C ILE A 6 -19.28 25.55 -54.89
N TYR A 7 -19.57 26.13 -53.72
CA TYR A 7 -18.61 26.22 -52.63
C TYR A 7 -18.60 24.87 -51.89
N CYS A 8 -17.54 24.12 -52.09
CA CYS A 8 -17.28 22.90 -51.34
C CYS A 8 -16.64 23.30 -49.99
N SER A 9 -17.46 23.41 -48.93
CA SER A 9 -16.99 23.62 -47.57
C SER A 9 -16.37 22.35 -47.06
N LEU A 10 -15.03 22.30 -47.05
CA LEU A 10 -14.26 21.24 -46.43
C LEU A 10 -14.22 21.48 -44.91
N LEU A 11 -15.18 20.90 -44.19
CA LEU A 11 -15.22 20.93 -42.72
C LEU A 11 -14.18 19.92 -42.21
N CYS A 12 -12.98 20.38 -41.95
CA CYS A 12 -11.91 19.59 -41.33
C CYS A 12 -12.26 19.40 -39.83
N ALA A 13 -12.96 18.32 -39.51
CA ALA A 13 -13.20 17.93 -38.11
C ALA A 13 -11.89 17.45 -37.50
N MET A 14 -11.23 18.34 -36.82
CA MET A 14 -10.02 18.04 -36.03
C MET A 14 -10.47 17.27 -34.78
N MET A 15 -10.46 15.92 -34.83
CA MET A 15 -10.64 15.09 -33.67
C MET A 15 -9.46 15.29 -32.75
N LEU A 16 -9.63 16.10 -31.68
CA LEU A 16 -8.70 16.13 -30.55
C LEU A 16 -8.79 14.77 -29.83
N SER A 17 -7.87 13.88 -30.12
CA SER A 17 -7.66 12.69 -29.32
C SER A 17 -7.14 13.12 -27.97
N ILE A 18 -7.98 13.10 -26.93
CA ILE A 18 -7.59 13.30 -25.55
C ILE A 18 -6.79 12.05 -25.16
N VAL A 19 -5.47 12.12 -25.27
CA VAL A 19 -4.58 11.12 -24.69
C VAL A 19 -4.65 11.30 -23.19
N SER A 20 -5.40 10.43 -22.51
CA SER A 20 -5.37 10.36 -21.05
C SER A 20 -3.97 9.92 -20.64
N VAL A 21 -3.15 10.87 -20.23
CA VAL A 21 -1.85 10.57 -19.57
C VAL A 21 -2.19 10.03 -18.20
N SER A 22 -2.20 8.70 -18.05
CA SER A 22 -2.23 8.09 -16.74
C SER A 22 -0.93 8.47 -16.03
N ALA A 23 -1.04 9.15 -14.89
CA ALA A 23 0.12 9.45 -14.06
C ALA A 23 0.77 8.12 -13.63
N ALA A 24 2.10 8.09 -13.62
CA ALA A 24 2.82 6.93 -13.11
C ALA A 24 2.40 6.67 -11.64
N PRO A 25 2.26 5.40 -11.23
CA PRO A 25 1.98 5.07 -9.84
C PRO A 25 3.00 5.67 -8.89
N SER A 26 2.55 5.96 -7.65
CA SER A 26 3.43 6.45 -6.58
C SER A 26 4.56 5.46 -6.33
N ASP A 27 5.77 5.96 -6.15
CA ASP A 27 6.94 5.14 -5.79
C ASP A 27 7.18 5.21 -4.29
N PHE A 28 6.90 4.10 -3.60
CA PHE A 28 7.12 3.96 -2.17
C PHE A 28 8.54 3.51 -1.81
N SER A 29 9.44 3.32 -2.77
CA SER A 29 10.81 2.88 -2.52
C SER A 29 11.54 3.81 -1.56
N GLY A 30 12.31 3.21 -0.66
CA GLY A 30 13.13 3.93 0.30
C GLY A 30 13.15 3.31 1.67
N THR A 31 13.81 4.00 2.60
CA THR A 31 13.84 3.67 4.01
C THR A 31 12.93 4.61 4.77
N TRP A 32 12.01 4.05 5.52
CA TRP A 32 10.94 4.76 6.19
C TRP A 32 10.98 4.48 7.69
N MET A 33 11.12 5.50 8.52
CA MET A 33 11.11 5.37 9.96
C MET A 33 9.77 5.83 10.53
N ARG A 34 9.11 4.98 11.33
CA ARG A 34 7.82 5.33 11.94
C ARG A 34 7.97 6.51 12.89
N ASP A 35 7.09 7.48 12.72
CA ASP A 35 6.91 8.59 13.64
C ASP A 35 5.81 8.22 14.66
N ASN A 36 6.23 7.76 15.83
CA ASN A 36 5.29 7.30 16.85
C ASN A 36 4.41 8.44 17.38
N ALA A 37 4.92 9.68 17.37
CA ALA A 37 4.17 10.84 17.85
C ALA A 37 3.04 11.28 16.89
N LYS A 38 3.21 10.99 15.58
CA LYS A 38 2.20 11.29 14.55
C LYS A 38 1.32 10.10 14.20
N SER A 39 1.68 8.90 14.70
CA SER A 39 0.92 7.68 14.44
C SER A 39 -0.15 7.49 15.51
N GLU A 40 -1.31 6.95 15.12
CA GLU A 40 -2.46 6.74 15.99
C GLU A 40 -2.87 5.26 15.99
N GLY A 41 -3.54 4.80 17.05
CA GLY A 41 -4.07 3.45 17.16
C GLY A 41 -3.01 2.34 17.24
N LEU A 42 -1.79 2.64 17.69
CA LEU A 42 -0.67 1.69 17.69
C LEU A 42 -0.81 0.54 18.71
N GLY A 43 -1.70 0.65 19.67
CA GLY A 43 -1.90 -0.35 20.70
C GLY A 43 -0.62 -0.63 21.50
N ARG A 44 -0.38 -1.90 21.87
CA ARG A 44 0.80 -2.32 22.68
C ARG A 44 2.14 -2.18 21.96
N GLY A 45 2.16 -1.94 20.67
CA GLY A 45 3.38 -1.77 19.85
C GLY A 45 3.79 -0.31 19.66
N GLY A 46 3.14 0.64 20.35
CA GLY A 46 3.37 2.07 20.17
C GLY A 46 4.80 2.51 20.45
N ASP A 47 5.46 1.92 21.45
CA ASP A 47 6.80 2.30 21.86
C ASP A 47 7.91 1.67 20.99
N ALA A 48 7.57 0.74 20.10
CA ALA A 48 8.57 0.11 19.24
C ALA A 48 9.07 1.10 18.19
N GLU A 49 10.38 1.08 17.93
CA GLU A 49 10.96 1.71 16.75
C GLU A 49 10.78 0.79 15.57
N VAL A 50 10.08 1.27 14.53
CA VAL A 50 9.81 0.49 13.32
C VAL A 50 10.43 1.19 12.14
N THR A 51 11.24 0.46 11.40
CA THR A 51 11.81 0.90 10.13
C THR A 51 11.34 -0.04 9.02
N TRP A 52 10.80 0.52 7.95
CA TRP A 52 10.49 -0.20 6.72
C TRP A 52 11.55 0.11 5.67
N ILE A 53 12.07 -0.92 5.05
CA ILE A 53 12.89 -0.83 3.84
C ILE A 53 12.00 -1.32 2.71
N VAL A 54 11.58 -0.38 1.87
CA VAL A 54 10.65 -0.64 0.78
C VAL A 54 11.41 -0.65 -0.54
N LYS A 55 11.21 -1.71 -1.32
CA LYS A 55 11.68 -1.84 -2.70
C LYS A 55 10.46 -2.04 -3.58
N GLN A 56 10.33 -1.19 -4.60
CA GLN A 56 9.24 -1.25 -5.55
C GLN A 56 9.78 -1.29 -6.97
N ASP A 57 9.19 -2.12 -7.79
CA ASP A 57 9.34 -2.12 -9.24
C ASP A 57 7.95 -2.03 -9.90
N GLY A 58 7.88 -2.13 -11.23
CA GLY A 58 6.61 -2.04 -11.94
C GLY A 58 5.63 -3.19 -11.67
N LYS A 59 6.05 -4.24 -10.94
CA LYS A 59 5.25 -5.47 -10.71
C LYS A 59 5.09 -5.81 -9.23
N THR A 60 6.08 -5.49 -8.40
CA THR A 60 6.14 -5.92 -7.02
C THR A 60 6.49 -4.80 -6.07
N LEU A 61 6.02 -4.94 -4.83
CA LEU A 61 6.40 -4.13 -3.67
C LEU A 61 6.90 -5.07 -2.58
N THR A 62 8.17 -4.96 -2.20
CA THR A 62 8.75 -5.72 -1.08
C THR A 62 8.98 -4.79 0.09
N VAL A 63 8.48 -5.17 1.26
CA VAL A 63 8.61 -4.43 2.52
C VAL A 63 9.37 -5.29 3.51
N GLU A 64 10.58 -4.89 3.86
CA GLU A 64 11.34 -5.45 4.96
C GLU A 64 11.07 -4.61 6.21
N THR A 65 10.55 -5.25 7.26
CA THR A 65 10.27 -4.60 8.55
C THR A 65 11.35 -4.91 9.55
N LYS A 66 11.99 -3.88 10.08
CA LYS A 66 12.91 -3.94 11.23
C LYS A 66 12.22 -3.31 12.43
N THR A 67 12.30 -3.98 13.57
CA THR A 67 11.66 -3.54 14.80
C THR A 67 12.65 -3.60 15.97
N VAL A 68 12.76 -2.51 16.71
CA VAL A 68 13.49 -2.47 17.99
C VAL A 68 12.46 -2.23 19.10
N MET A 69 12.42 -3.07 20.09
CA MET A 69 11.52 -2.97 21.23
C MET A 69 12.26 -3.21 22.54
N GLY A 70 12.21 -2.24 23.43
CA GLY A 70 12.96 -2.29 24.71
C GLY A 70 14.47 -2.36 24.53
N GLY A 71 15.02 -1.78 23.44
CA GLY A 71 16.44 -1.81 23.10
C GLY A 71 16.89 -3.09 22.40
N GLU A 72 16.00 -4.07 22.19
CA GLU A 72 16.32 -5.32 21.50
C GLU A 72 15.80 -5.31 20.06
N GLU A 73 16.66 -5.66 19.10
CA GLU A 73 16.28 -5.85 17.72
C GLU A 73 15.55 -7.18 17.55
N ARG A 74 14.41 -7.14 16.86
CA ARG A 74 13.63 -8.33 16.53
C ARG A 74 14.04 -8.85 15.14
N PRO A 75 13.89 -10.17 14.88
CA PRO A 75 14.14 -10.71 13.56
C PRO A 75 13.39 -9.94 12.49
N SER A 76 14.12 -9.53 11.45
CA SER A 76 13.55 -8.84 10.30
C SER A 76 12.57 -9.74 9.53
N GLN A 77 11.50 -9.16 9.04
CA GLN A 77 10.49 -9.85 8.23
C GLN A 77 10.31 -9.11 6.92
N ALA A 78 10.36 -9.85 5.82
CA ALA A 78 10.11 -9.31 4.50
C ALA A 78 8.82 -9.91 3.90
N VAL A 79 7.98 -9.05 3.35
CA VAL A 79 6.76 -9.43 2.64
C VAL A 79 6.79 -8.81 1.26
N THR A 80 6.45 -9.60 0.25
CA THR A 80 6.33 -9.13 -1.14
C THR A 80 4.88 -9.18 -1.57
N TYR A 81 4.44 -8.11 -2.23
CA TYR A 81 3.11 -7.95 -2.79
C TYR A 81 3.19 -7.83 -4.31
N ASN A 82 2.30 -8.48 -5.04
CA ASN A 82 2.11 -8.25 -6.48
C ASN A 82 1.21 -7.03 -6.67
N LEU A 83 1.66 -6.05 -7.47
CA LEU A 83 0.94 -4.77 -7.68
C LEU A 83 -0.16 -4.86 -8.74
N ASP A 84 -0.32 -6.01 -9.38
CA ASP A 84 -1.38 -6.33 -10.35
C ASP A 84 -2.68 -6.84 -9.69
N GLY A 85 -2.73 -6.94 -8.36
CA GLY A 85 -3.86 -7.48 -7.61
C GLY A 85 -3.88 -8.99 -7.48
N SER A 86 -2.90 -9.69 -8.05
CA SER A 86 -2.76 -11.13 -7.85
C SER A 86 -2.33 -11.44 -6.42
N GLU A 87 -2.69 -12.65 -5.97
CA GLU A 87 -2.49 -13.08 -4.59
C GLU A 87 -1.02 -13.42 -4.33
N THR A 88 -0.52 -13.01 -3.18
CA THR A 88 0.76 -13.45 -2.63
C THR A 88 0.54 -14.13 -1.30
N THR A 89 1.40 -15.07 -0.96
CA THR A 89 1.37 -15.80 0.31
C THR A 89 2.74 -15.74 0.97
N ALA A 90 2.74 -15.48 2.27
CA ALA A 90 3.93 -15.50 3.10
C ALA A 90 3.66 -16.24 4.41
N GLU A 91 4.68 -16.94 4.92
CA GLU A 91 4.67 -17.48 6.26
C GLU A 91 5.08 -16.41 7.26
N THR A 92 4.38 -16.32 8.37
CA THR A 92 4.73 -15.42 9.46
C THR A 92 5.29 -16.23 10.63
N GLY A 93 6.45 -15.79 11.11
CA GLY A 93 7.09 -16.39 12.29
C GLY A 93 6.69 -15.70 13.60
N GLY A 94 7.48 -15.96 14.65
CA GLY A 94 7.33 -15.32 15.96
C GLY A 94 6.32 -16.01 16.87
N ARG A 95 5.68 -15.23 17.75
CA ARG A 95 4.76 -15.74 18.79
C ARG A 95 3.46 -16.35 18.23
N MET A 96 3.08 -15.96 17.03
CA MET A 96 1.89 -16.45 16.35
C MET A 96 2.27 -16.81 14.92
N PRO A 97 2.88 -17.99 14.70
CA PRO A 97 3.18 -18.44 13.36
C PRO A 97 1.87 -18.67 12.58
N GLY A 98 1.91 -18.43 11.31
CA GLY A 98 0.74 -18.60 10.47
C GLY A 98 1.01 -18.19 9.03
N LYS A 99 -0.02 -18.34 8.21
CA LYS A 99 0.00 -18.00 6.79
C LYS A 99 -0.73 -16.68 6.57
N VAL A 100 -0.10 -15.77 5.85
CA VAL A 100 -0.74 -14.52 5.38
C VAL A 100 -0.89 -14.58 3.87
N THR A 101 -2.11 -14.35 3.42
CA THR A 101 -2.43 -14.18 2.01
C THR A 101 -2.81 -12.74 1.77
N SER A 102 -2.19 -12.09 0.78
CA SER A 102 -2.37 -10.67 0.51
C SER A 102 -2.62 -10.38 -0.96
N LYS A 103 -3.37 -9.31 -1.22
CA LYS A 103 -3.61 -8.73 -2.54
C LYS A 103 -3.35 -7.23 -2.46
N ALA A 104 -2.56 -6.71 -3.40
CA ALA A 104 -2.28 -5.29 -3.49
C ALA A 104 -2.71 -4.75 -4.84
N LYS A 105 -3.42 -3.63 -4.87
CA LYS A 105 -3.86 -2.98 -6.10
C LYS A 105 -3.81 -1.46 -5.97
N TRP A 106 -3.52 -0.80 -7.06
CA TRP A 106 -3.57 0.65 -7.15
C TRP A 106 -5.01 1.16 -7.20
N MET A 107 -5.25 2.27 -6.52
CA MET A 107 -6.48 3.04 -6.55
C MET A 107 -6.19 4.49 -6.99
N ASN A 108 -7.25 5.27 -7.27
CA ASN A 108 -7.16 6.72 -7.49
C ASN A 108 -6.03 7.13 -8.46
N ASP A 109 -6.00 6.52 -9.65
CA ASP A 109 -5.01 6.79 -10.69
C ASP A 109 -3.56 6.57 -10.23
N GLY A 110 -3.32 5.56 -9.39
CA GLY A 110 -2.01 5.17 -8.89
C GLY A 110 -1.50 5.98 -7.69
N LYS A 111 -2.33 6.81 -7.08
CA LYS A 111 -1.92 7.60 -5.89
C LYS A 111 -2.00 6.81 -4.60
N THR A 112 -2.98 5.96 -4.47
CA THR A 112 -3.21 5.13 -3.28
C THR A 112 -3.00 3.66 -3.63
N LEU A 113 -2.22 2.95 -2.83
CA LEU A 113 -2.10 1.49 -2.87
C LEU A 113 -2.99 0.89 -1.79
N GLU A 114 -3.96 0.06 -2.20
CA GLU A 114 -4.77 -0.73 -1.29
C GLU A 114 -4.14 -2.12 -1.13
N ILE A 115 -3.91 -2.55 0.12
CA ILE A 115 -3.44 -3.88 0.46
C ILE A 115 -4.47 -4.54 1.36
N ASN A 116 -5.02 -5.67 0.91
CA ASN A 116 -5.93 -6.50 1.70
C ASN A 116 -5.19 -7.78 2.08
N SER A 117 -5.17 -8.13 3.36
CA SER A 117 -4.49 -9.33 3.87
C SER A 117 -5.41 -10.16 4.75
N VAL A 118 -5.29 -11.46 4.62
CA VAL A 118 -5.95 -12.45 5.48
C VAL A 118 -4.88 -13.30 6.13
N ARG A 119 -4.83 -13.29 7.44
CA ARG A 119 -3.89 -14.07 8.24
C ARG A 119 -4.63 -15.15 9.03
N ASN A 120 -4.23 -16.38 8.83
CA ASN A 120 -4.72 -17.52 9.60
C ASN A 120 -3.63 -17.96 10.57
N VAL A 121 -3.96 -17.98 11.86
CA VAL A 121 -3.05 -18.36 12.94
C VAL A 121 -3.75 -19.35 13.87
N ASN A 122 -2.98 -20.27 14.45
CA ASN A 122 -3.48 -21.12 15.51
C ASN A 122 -3.04 -20.56 16.87
N ILE A 123 -4.02 -20.21 17.70
CA ILE A 123 -3.80 -19.69 19.04
C ILE A 123 -4.35 -20.71 20.04
N GLN A 124 -3.47 -21.42 20.73
CA GLN A 124 -3.81 -22.40 21.77
C GLN A 124 -4.82 -23.46 21.25
N GLY A 125 -4.62 -23.96 20.03
CA GLY A 125 -5.49 -24.96 19.42
C GLY A 125 -6.72 -24.41 18.69
N ASN A 126 -6.96 -23.10 18.74
CA ASN A 126 -8.06 -22.46 18.02
C ASN A 126 -7.55 -21.74 16.77
N ASP A 127 -8.17 -22.02 15.65
CA ASP A 127 -7.88 -21.31 14.40
C ASP A 127 -8.54 -19.93 14.43
N VAL A 128 -7.72 -18.91 14.24
CA VAL A 128 -8.13 -17.51 14.26
C VAL A 128 -7.79 -16.86 12.93
N THR A 129 -8.79 -16.24 12.32
CA THR A 129 -8.60 -15.41 11.12
C THR A 129 -8.55 -13.94 11.52
N ILE A 130 -7.54 -13.25 11.02
CA ILE A 130 -7.35 -11.81 11.16
C ILE A 130 -7.30 -11.23 9.76
N THR A 131 -8.16 -10.25 9.48
CA THR A 131 -8.14 -9.52 8.21
C THR A 131 -7.56 -8.13 8.42
N SER A 132 -6.86 -7.61 7.45
CA SER A 132 -6.45 -6.21 7.45
C SER A 132 -6.61 -5.58 6.06
N LYS A 133 -7.03 -4.32 6.07
CA LYS A 133 -7.07 -3.46 4.91
C LYS A 133 -6.19 -2.26 5.17
N GLU A 134 -5.27 -1.99 4.25
CA GLU A 134 -4.36 -0.85 4.34
C GLU A 134 -4.51 0.03 3.11
N HIS A 135 -4.43 1.35 3.31
CA HIS A 135 -4.29 2.35 2.26
C HIS A 135 -2.98 3.09 2.47
N TRP A 136 -2.11 3.06 1.49
CA TRP A 136 -0.80 3.67 1.51
C TRP A 136 -0.79 4.89 0.62
N GLU A 137 -0.33 6.03 1.14
CA GLU A 137 -0.26 7.30 0.42
C GLU A 137 1.01 8.05 0.76
N LEU A 138 1.62 8.68 -0.26
CA LEU A 138 2.71 9.63 -0.04
C LEU A 138 2.15 11.02 0.26
N ALA A 139 2.74 11.67 1.24
CA ALA A 139 2.47 13.04 1.61
C ALA A 139 3.78 13.84 1.67
N ASP A 140 3.68 15.15 1.89
CA ASP A 140 4.82 16.06 2.01
C ASP A 140 5.84 15.88 0.87
N SER A 141 5.33 15.94 -0.38
CA SER A 141 6.15 15.77 -1.60
C SER A 141 7.01 14.49 -1.59
N GLY A 142 6.46 13.39 -1.06
CA GLY A 142 7.12 12.09 -1.03
C GLY A 142 8.10 11.88 0.14
N LYS A 143 8.13 12.79 1.12
CA LYS A 143 8.95 12.67 2.33
C LYS A 143 8.25 11.96 3.48
N MET A 144 6.94 11.79 3.37
CA MET A 144 6.11 11.14 4.37
C MET A 144 5.28 10.04 3.71
N LEU A 145 5.22 8.87 4.33
CA LEU A 145 4.32 7.77 3.99
C LEU A 145 3.26 7.67 5.08
N LYS A 146 1.98 7.74 4.68
CA LYS A 146 0.84 7.50 5.55
C LYS A 146 0.22 6.16 5.19
N VAL A 147 -0.07 5.35 6.21
CA VAL A 147 -0.74 4.06 6.08
C VAL A 147 -1.94 4.05 7.01
N HIS A 148 -3.12 4.16 6.43
CA HIS A 148 -4.36 3.92 7.17
C HIS A 148 -4.65 2.42 7.16
N ARG A 149 -4.82 1.82 8.33
CA ARG A 149 -5.02 0.38 8.50
C ARG A 149 -6.27 0.10 9.34
N VAL A 150 -7.12 -0.76 8.83
CA VAL A 150 -8.24 -1.36 9.58
C VAL A 150 -7.94 -2.85 9.72
N THR A 151 -7.96 -3.34 10.95
CA THR A 151 -7.74 -4.75 11.28
C THR A 151 -8.97 -5.30 11.99
N GLU A 152 -9.49 -6.41 11.49
CA GLU A 152 -10.59 -7.14 12.09
C GLU A 152 -10.10 -8.47 12.66
N SER A 153 -10.53 -8.79 13.86
CA SER A 153 -10.18 -10.02 14.57
C SER A 153 -11.35 -10.44 15.47
N PRO A 154 -11.34 -11.65 16.06
CA PRO A 154 -12.34 -12.05 17.06
C PRO A 154 -12.41 -11.12 18.29
N ARG A 155 -11.41 -10.27 18.49
CA ARG A 155 -11.39 -9.27 19.58
C ARG A 155 -12.02 -7.94 19.19
N GLY A 156 -12.51 -7.82 17.96
CA GLY A 156 -13.10 -6.61 17.40
C GLY A 156 -12.25 -5.97 16.31
N THR A 157 -12.69 -4.80 15.86
CA THR A 157 -12.05 -3.98 14.85
C THR A 157 -11.11 -2.99 15.51
N GLN A 158 -9.91 -2.86 14.98
CA GLN A 158 -8.92 -1.85 15.35
C GLN A 158 -8.56 -1.02 14.13
N GLU A 159 -8.60 0.29 14.28
CA GLU A 159 -8.17 1.25 13.28
C GLU A 159 -6.89 1.92 13.73
N SER A 160 -5.97 2.14 12.80
CA SER A 160 -4.70 2.83 13.07
C SER A 160 -4.24 3.64 11.86
N THR A 161 -3.56 4.74 12.13
CA THR A 161 -2.86 5.53 11.12
C THR A 161 -1.38 5.51 11.46
N LEU A 162 -0.59 4.88 10.58
CA LEU A 162 0.86 4.84 10.73
C LEU A 162 1.45 5.96 9.88
N VAL A 163 2.33 6.73 10.46
CA VAL A 163 3.06 7.80 9.79
C VAL A 163 4.54 7.46 9.80
N PHE A 164 5.16 7.51 8.63
CA PHE A 164 6.59 7.26 8.47
C PHE A 164 7.24 8.46 7.80
N ASN A 165 8.43 8.82 8.26
CA ASN A 165 9.29 9.81 7.64
C ASN A 165 10.38 9.11 6.81
N LYS A 166 10.66 9.63 5.62
CA LYS A 166 11.73 9.12 4.76
C LYS A 166 13.09 9.45 5.38
N LYS A 167 13.98 8.45 5.42
CA LYS A 167 15.39 8.65 5.80
C LYS A 167 16.24 9.11 4.64
#